data_f4d6ee8b91f4b42b02ac3662d27954f1
#
_entry.id   f4d6ee8b91f4b42b02ac3662d27954f1
#
_cell.length_a   1.000
_cell.length_b   1.000
_cell.length_c   1.000
_cell.angle_alpha   90.00
_cell.angle_beta   90.00
_cell.angle_gamma   90.00
#
_symmetry.space_group_name_H-M   'P 1'
#
loop_
_entity.id
_entity.type
_entity.pdbx_description
1 polymer ?
#
loop_
_entity_poly.entity_id
_entity_poly.type
_entity_poly.pdbx_seq_one_letter_code
_entity_poly.pdbx_strand_id
1 'polypeptide(L)'
;MKTLNKFFLPLSLCCGLFFIFSCEKESTCGTTQDLTSNDGSQARKAYTENGYTEVEVSPIVKSNCYFQEWDKEVLTPVSGLFEYYDSDNNWIASIDFGDGSCDQWATKTWDVNKFPDYPSGSEDFSVFDYKPKN
;
A
#
# COMPACT_ATOMS: atom_id res chain seq x y z
N MET A 1 -42.54 -1.35 -60.50
CA MET A 1 -42.76 0.09 -60.25
C MET A 1 -41.67 0.52 -59.32
N LYS A 2 -40.62 1.14 -59.86
CA LYS A 2 -40.30 2.58 -59.82
C LYS A 2 -40.26 3.07 -58.37
N THR A 3 -39.19 3.60 -57.80
CA THR A 3 -38.23 4.60 -58.33
C THR A 3 -36.98 4.66 -57.48
N LEU A 4 -35.91 4.70 -58.13
CA LEU A 4 -34.62 5.26 -57.88
C LEU A 4 -34.69 6.67 -57.25
N ASN A 5 -33.92 6.95 -56.21
CA ASN A 5 -33.43 8.29 -56.00
C ASN A 5 -32.00 8.28 -55.46
N LYS A 6 -31.12 8.66 -56.31
CA LYS A 6 -29.76 9.16 -56.07
C LYS A 6 -29.91 10.55 -55.45
N PHE A 7 -29.12 10.87 -54.43
CA PHE A 7 -28.63 12.25 -54.24
C PHE A 7 -27.37 12.25 -53.37
N PHE A 8 -26.28 12.52 -54.07
CA PHE A 8 -25.26 13.51 -53.77
C PHE A 8 -24.50 13.51 -52.47
N LEU A 9 -23.21 13.18 -52.61
CA LEU A 9 -22.11 13.71 -51.79
C LEU A 9 -22.15 15.25 -51.79
N PRO A 10 -21.70 15.86 -50.70
CA PRO A 10 -20.48 16.66 -50.86
C PRO A 10 -19.36 16.25 -49.92
N LEU A 11 -18.26 16.07 -50.52
CA LEU A 11 -16.91 16.22 -50.02
C LEU A 11 -16.78 17.53 -49.21
N SER A 12 -16.60 17.44 -47.92
CA SER A 12 -16.12 18.56 -47.13
C SER A 12 -14.83 18.16 -46.44
N LEU A 13 -13.81 18.67 -47.10
CA LEU A 13 -12.45 18.76 -46.64
C LEU A 13 -12.43 19.74 -45.50
N CYS A 14 -12.22 19.30 -44.27
CA CYS A 14 -11.83 20.17 -43.15
C CYS A 14 -10.61 19.61 -42.45
N CYS A 15 -9.59 20.32 -42.69
CA CYS A 15 -8.30 20.39 -42.00
C CYS A 15 -8.35 20.06 -40.53
N GLY A 16 -7.44 19.21 -40.18
CA GLY A 16 -6.41 19.50 -39.18
C GLY A 16 -6.86 19.90 -37.80
N LEU A 17 -6.69 19.02 -36.88
CA LEU A 17 -6.04 19.25 -35.59
C LEU A 17 -5.74 17.88 -35.00
N PHE A 18 -4.61 17.36 -35.45
CA PHE A 18 -3.94 16.30 -34.71
C PHE A 18 -3.53 16.91 -33.35
N PHE A 19 -4.35 16.76 -32.32
CA PHE A 19 -3.86 16.78 -30.97
C PHE A 19 -3.05 15.50 -30.79
N ILE A 20 -1.78 15.58 -31.10
CA ILE A 20 -0.79 14.66 -30.58
C ILE A 20 -0.76 14.90 -29.07
N PHE A 21 -1.53 14.14 -28.32
CA PHE A 21 -1.22 13.88 -26.94
C PHE A 21 0.09 13.12 -26.98
N SER A 22 1.17 13.89 -26.91
CA SER A 22 2.46 13.39 -26.54
C SER A 22 2.33 12.90 -25.11
N CYS A 23 2.05 11.62 -24.97
CA CYS A 23 2.28 10.93 -23.71
C CYS A 23 3.81 10.91 -23.57
N GLU A 24 4.37 11.91 -22.92
CA GLU A 24 5.73 11.87 -22.41
C GLU A 24 5.82 10.71 -21.45
N LYS A 25 6.24 9.60 -22.00
CA LYS A 25 6.71 8.46 -21.27
C LYS A 25 8.02 8.91 -20.62
N GLU A 26 7.93 9.44 -19.42
CA GLU A 26 9.11 9.60 -18.59
C GLU A 26 9.74 8.23 -18.38
N SER A 27 10.70 7.95 -19.26
CA SER A 27 11.65 6.87 -19.05
C SER A 27 12.55 7.28 -17.90
N THR A 28 12.11 7.07 -16.69
CA THR A 28 13.00 7.11 -15.54
C THR A 28 13.84 5.83 -15.59
N CYS A 29 14.91 5.92 -16.36
CA CYS A 29 16.03 5.00 -16.27
C CYS A 29 16.76 5.32 -14.96
N GLY A 30 16.54 4.51 -13.96
CA GLY A 30 17.19 4.62 -12.67
C GLY A 30 16.57 3.59 -11.76
N THR A 31 17.09 2.36 -11.82
CA THR A 31 16.79 1.33 -10.83
C THR A 31 17.49 1.70 -9.51
N THR A 32 17.04 2.77 -8.90
CA THR A 32 17.10 2.89 -7.47
C THR A 32 15.89 2.08 -7.01
N GLN A 33 16.11 0.93 -6.41
CA GLN A 33 15.08 0.34 -5.57
C GLN A 33 14.82 1.38 -4.50
N ASP A 34 13.78 2.15 -4.73
CA ASP A 34 13.25 3.07 -3.75
C ASP A 34 12.75 2.17 -2.63
N LEU A 35 13.51 2.12 -1.54
CA LEU A 35 13.06 1.52 -0.30
C LEU A 35 11.98 2.44 0.25
N THR A 36 10.85 2.44 -0.43
CA THR A 36 9.65 3.09 0.06
C THR A 36 9.24 2.31 1.29
N SER A 37 9.28 2.98 2.43
CA SER A 37 8.74 2.42 3.66
C SER A 37 7.28 2.09 3.38
N ASN A 38 6.98 0.85 3.39
CA ASN A 38 5.66 0.31 3.09
C ASN A 38 4.70 0.49 4.29
N ASP A 39 4.95 1.39 5.21
CA ASP A 39 4.13 1.76 6.38
C ASP A 39 3.20 0.62 6.94
N GLY A 40 3.65 -0.63 6.78
CA GLY A 40 2.88 -1.80 7.17
C GLY A 40 1.60 -2.02 6.35
N SER A 41 1.43 -1.32 5.22
CA SER A 41 0.18 -1.37 4.44
C SER A 41 -0.20 -2.78 4.00
N GLN A 42 0.78 -3.64 3.68
CA GLN A 42 0.50 -5.04 3.34
C GLN A 42 -0.01 -5.84 4.54
N ALA A 43 0.58 -5.63 5.74
CA ALA A 43 0.13 -6.27 6.96
C ALA A 43 -1.29 -5.82 7.33
N ARG A 44 -1.55 -4.53 7.27
CA ARG A 44 -2.87 -3.92 7.52
C ARG A 44 -3.93 -4.41 6.53
N LYS A 45 -3.57 -4.43 5.25
CA LYS A 45 -4.44 -4.89 4.17
C LYS A 45 -4.89 -6.35 4.36
N ALA A 46 -4.01 -7.23 4.85
CA ALA A 46 -4.35 -8.62 5.11
C ALA A 46 -5.53 -8.77 6.08
N TYR A 47 -5.64 -7.92 7.09
CA TYR A 47 -6.79 -7.95 8.02
C TYR A 47 -8.05 -7.35 7.39
N THR A 48 -7.96 -6.19 6.74
CA THR A 48 -9.13 -5.53 6.16
C THR A 48 -9.73 -6.30 4.99
N GLU A 49 -8.93 -6.97 4.18
CA GLU A 49 -9.41 -7.86 3.10
C GLU A 49 -10.12 -9.12 3.63
N ASN A 50 -9.80 -9.55 4.85
CA ASN A 50 -10.51 -10.64 5.52
C ASN A 50 -11.78 -10.18 6.27
N GLY A 51 -12.16 -8.92 6.12
CA GLY A 51 -13.42 -8.39 6.64
C GLY A 51 -13.35 -7.92 8.10
N TYR A 52 -12.15 -7.78 8.66
CA TYR A 52 -11.99 -7.21 10.00
C TYR A 52 -12.03 -5.68 9.96
N THR A 53 -12.59 -5.09 11.00
CA THR A 53 -12.65 -3.63 11.18
C THR A 53 -11.34 -3.12 11.76
N GLU A 54 -10.69 -2.19 11.06
CA GLU A 54 -9.47 -1.51 11.53
C GLU A 54 -9.85 -0.28 12.34
N VAL A 55 -9.21 -0.11 13.50
CA VAL A 55 -9.29 1.07 14.36
C VAL A 55 -7.89 1.64 14.55
N GLU A 56 -7.69 2.90 14.14
CA GLU A 56 -6.47 3.64 14.44
C GLU A 56 -6.52 4.12 15.90
N VAL A 57 -5.71 3.53 16.75
CA VAL A 57 -5.60 3.90 18.18
C VAL A 57 -4.64 5.09 18.33
N SER A 58 -3.52 5.03 17.60
CA SER A 58 -2.61 6.17 17.44
C SER A 58 -2.10 6.25 16.00
N PRO A 59 -1.93 7.47 15.46
CA PRO A 59 -1.50 7.66 14.08
C PRO A 59 -0.06 7.20 13.87
N ILE A 60 0.24 6.76 12.62
CA ILE A 60 1.61 6.44 12.24
C ILE A 60 2.44 7.72 12.23
N VAL A 61 3.52 7.74 13.00
CA VAL A 61 4.57 8.76 12.94
C VAL A 61 5.75 8.21 12.16
N LYS A 62 6.24 9.00 11.19
CA LYS A 62 7.41 8.65 10.38
C LYS A 62 8.58 9.59 10.69
N SER A 63 9.79 9.03 10.75
CA SER A 63 11.04 9.77 10.92
C SER A 63 12.06 9.37 9.87
N ASN A 64 12.95 10.29 9.51
CA ASN A 64 14.10 9.95 8.70
C ASN A 64 15.10 9.19 9.56
N CYS A 65 15.22 7.89 9.32
CA CYS A 65 16.11 7.00 10.06
C CYS A 65 17.30 6.59 9.19
N TYR A 66 18.51 6.74 9.72
CA TYR A 66 19.72 6.28 9.06
C TYR A 66 19.98 4.81 9.38
N PHE A 67 20.07 3.98 8.34
CA PHE A 67 20.38 2.56 8.45
C PHE A 67 21.82 2.31 7.96
N GLN A 68 22.69 1.97 8.90
CA GLN A 68 24.11 1.73 8.61
C GLN A 68 24.34 0.57 7.64
N GLU A 69 23.47 -0.43 7.68
CA GLU A 69 23.53 -1.61 6.79
C GLU A 69 23.37 -1.25 5.32
N TRP A 70 22.66 -0.16 5.03
CA TRP A 70 22.38 0.31 3.67
C TRP A 70 23.08 1.63 3.34
N ASP A 71 23.77 2.23 4.33
CA ASP A 71 24.37 3.56 4.23
C ASP A 71 23.37 4.61 3.69
N LYS A 72 22.15 4.61 4.25
CA LYS A 72 21.03 5.38 3.71
C LYS A 72 20.09 5.89 4.80
N GLU A 73 19.58 7.10 4.61
CA GLU A 73 18.41 7.59 5.34
C GLU A 73 17.12 7.15 4.63
N VAL A 74 16.17 6.62 5.40
CA VAL A 74 14.87 6.16 4.91
C VAL A 74 13.77 6.71 5.82
N LEU A 75 12.72 7.24 5.22
CA LEU A 75 11.53 7.68 5.95
C LEU A 75 10.79 6.45 6.47
N THR A 76 10.90 6.21 7.77
CA THR A 76 10.51 4.98 8.46
C THR A 76 9.35 5.24 9.40
N PRO A 77 8.29 4.40 9.44
CA PRO A 77 7.34 4.39 10.54
C PRO A 77 8.05 4.02 11.83
N VAL A 78 7.93 4.86 12.85
CA VAL A 78 8.63 4.67 14.13
C VAL A 78 7.66 4.54 15.30
N SER A 79 6.41 4.91 15.11
CA SER A 79 5.33 4.67 16.08
C SER A 79 3.96 4.70 15.42
N GLY A 80 2.96 4.21 16.12
CA GLY A 80 1.58 4.11 15.68
C GLY A 80 0.98 2.76 16.06
N LEU A 81 -0.32 2.73 16.35
CA LEU A 81 -1.01 1.51 16.77
C LEU A 81 -2.35 1.38 16.04
N PHE A 82 -2.55 0.22 15.44
CA PHE A 82 -3.82 -0.20 14.85
C PHE A 82 -4.33 -1.45 15.52
N GLU A 83 -5.62 -1.49 15.78
CA GLU A 83 -6.32 -2.65 16.30
C GLU A 83 -7.37 -3.14 15.31
N TYR A 84 -7.63 -4.44 15.33
CA TYR A 84 -8.54 -5.11 14.42
C TYR A 84 -9.60 -5.86 15.22
N TYR A 85 -10.84 -5.76 14.75
CA TYR A 85 -12.00 -6.30 15.42
C TYR A 85 -12.84 -7.15 14.46
N ASP A 86 -13.45 -8.20 14.96
CA ASP A 86 -14.41 -9.00 14.22
C ASP A 86 -15.79 -8.31 14.13
N SER A 87 -16.74 -8.93 13.44
CA SER A 87 -18.11 -8.41 13.28
C SER A 87 -18.87 -8.27 14.60
N ASP A 88 -18.46 -8.99 15.63
CA ASP A 88 -19.05 -8.95 16.97
C ASP A 88 -18.31 -7.96 17.89
N ASN A 89 -17.42 -7.15 17.31
CA ASN A 89 -16.59 -6.17 18.02
C ASN A 89 -15.64 -6.79 19.05
N ASN A 90 -15.23 -8.04 18.87
CA ASN A 90 -14.15 -8.62 19.66
C ASN A 90 -12.82 -8.27 19.04
N TRP A 91 -11.85 -7.88 19.88
CA TRP A 91 -10.47 -7.68 19.45
C TRP A 91 -9.88 -8.99 18.91
N ILE A 92 -9.19 -8.92 17.78
CA ILE A 92 -8.57 -10.07 17.14
C ILE A 92 -7.08 -9.93 16.94
N ALA A 93 -6.60 -8.72 16.68
CA ALA A 93 -5.19 -8.46 16.41
C ALA A 93 -4.84 -6.98 16.61
N SER A 94 -3.54 -6.69 16.67
CA SER A 94 -3.00 -5.33 16.60
C SER A 94 -1.70 -5.29 15.80
N ILE A 95 -1.34 -4.10 15.29
CA ILE A 95 -0.04 -3.79 14.70
C ILE A 95 0.49 -2.56 15.40
N ASP A 96 1.65 -2.71 16.05
CA ASP A 96 2.39 -1.65 16.75
C ASP A 96 3.66 -1.33 15.97
N PHE A 97 3.83 -0.06 15.58
CA PHE A 97 4.99 0.44 14.84
C PHE A 97 6.12 0.93 15.72
N GLY A 98 6.06 0.70 17.03
CA GLY A 98 7.13 0.97 17.97
C GLY A 98 6.96 2.22 18.82
N ASP A 99 8.02 2.57 19.53
CA ASP A 99 8.07 3.59 20.59
C ASP A 99 8.68 4.93 20.15
N GLY A 100 8.95 5.10 18.87
CA GLY A 100 9.63 6.28 18.31
C GLY A 100 11.09 6.04 17.96
N SER A 101 11.65 4.88 18.30
CA SER A 101 13.03 4.52 17.96
C SER A 101 13.19 4.26 16.46
N CYS A 102 14.37 4.62 15.94
CA CYS A 102 14.72 4.34 14.55
C CYS A 102 15.13 2.88 14.36
N ASP A 103 14.18 2.04 14.03
CA ASP A 103 14.43 0.67 13.58
C ASP A 103 13.47 0.28 12.45
N GLN A 104 13.61 -0.92 11.93
CA GLN A 104 12.78 -1.39 10.82
C GLN A 104 11.63 -2.29 11.27
N TRP A 105 11.44 -2.48 12.57
CA TRP A 105 10.56 -3.51 13.09
C TRP A 105 9.24 -2.95 13.59
N ALA A 106 8.17 -3.64 13.24
CA ALA A 106 6.86 -3.51 13.85
C ALA A 106 6.43 -4.86 14.41
N THR A 107 5.56 -4.84 15.39
CA THR A 107 5.05 -6.06 16.06
C THR A 107 3.59 -6.27 15.70
N LYS A 108 3.26 -7.46 15.18
CA LYS A 108 1.90 -7.98 15.12
C LYS A 108 1.59 -8.76 16.40
N THR A 109 0.39 -8.56 16.95
CA THR A 109 -0.15 -9.39 18.04
C THR A 109 -1.54 -9.85 17.66
N TRP A 110 -1.93 -11.07 18.04
CA TRP A 110 -3.24 -11.63 17.70
C TRP A 110 -3.80 -12.55 18.80
N ASP A 111 -5.12 -12.74 18.79
CA ASP A 111 -5.79 -13.71 19.63
C ASP A 111 -5.53 -15.14 19.12
N VAL A 112 -4.79 -15.92 19.87
CA VAL A 112 -4.43 -17.32 19.53
C VAL A 112 -5.67 -18.24 19.43
N ASN A 113 -6.79 -17.88 20.05
CA ASN A 113 -8.03 -18.65 19.93
C ASN A 113 -8.69 -18.42 18.57
N LYS A 114 -8.47 -17.27 17.96
CA LYS A 114 -8.97 -16.94 16.61
C LYS A 114 -8.00 -17.46 15.52
N PHE A 115 -6.72 -17.53 15.83
CA PHE A 115 -5.65 -17.98 14.92
C PHE A 115 -4.84 -19.14 15.53
N PRO A 116 -5.45 -20.32 15.72
CA PRO A 116 -4.81 -21.46 16.42
C PRO A 116 -3.58 -22.01 15.68
N ASP A 117 -3.47 -21.79 14.37
CA ASP A 117 -2.30 -22.18 13.56
C ASP A 117 -1.05 -21.32 13.86
N TYR A 118 -1.23 -20.22 14.59
CA TYR A 118 -0.18 -19.27 14.96
C TYR A 118 -0.11 -19.12 16.49
N PRO A 119 0.38 -20.13 17.20
CA PRO A 119 0.28 -20.21 18.66
C PRO A 119 1.19 -19.22 19.42
N SER A 120 2.15 -18.57 18.74
CA SER A 120 3.04 -17.57 19.36
C SER A 120 2.29 -16.35 19.89
N GLY A 121 1.15 -16.00 19.28
CA GLY A 121 0.35 -14.82 19.62
C GLY A 121 0.98 -13.47 19.23
N SER A 122 2.24 -13.45 18.83
CA SER A 122 2.92 -12.24 18.34
C SER A 122 4.09 -12.58 17.42
N GLU A 123 4.48 -11.60 16.58
CA GLU A 123 5.58 -11.70 15.63
C GLU A 123 6.06 -10.30 15.23
N ASP A 124 7.39 -10.11 15.21
CA ASP A 124 7.99 -8.92 14.64
C ASP A 124 8.14 -9.08 13.11
N PHE A 125 7.90 -8.02 12.37
CA PHE A 125 8.09 -7.98 10.92
C PHE A 125 8.75 -6.68 10.48
N SER A 126 9.46 -6.73 9.34
CA SER A 126 10.07 -5.54 8.76
C SER A 126 9.01 -4.66 8.09
N VAL A 127 9.00 -3.36 8.40
CA VAL A 127 8.11 -2.38 7.77
C VAL A 127 8.46 -2.12 6.30
N PHE A 128 9.63 -2.56 5.84
CA PHE A 128 10.06 -2.34 4.46
C PHE A 128 9.64 -3.44 3.50
N ASP A 129 9.61 -4.68 3.93
CA ASP A 129 9.32 -5.82 3.07
C ASP A 129 8.34 -6.83 3.66
N TYR A 130 7.78 -6.51 4.82
CA TYR A 130 6.83 -7.36 5.53
C TYR A 130 7.34 -8.80 5.71
N LYS A 131 8.59 -8.94 6.11
CA LYS A 131 9.19 -10.24 6.46
C LYS A 131 9.29 -10.37 7.97
N PRO A 132 8.99 -11.56 8.52
CA PRO A 132 9.17 -11.82 9.94
C PRO A 132 10.65 -11.73 10.32
N LYS A 133 10.88 -11.33 11.53
CA LYS A 133 12.21 -11.34 12.16
C LYS A 133 12.57 -12.78 12.51
N ASN A 134 13.62 -13.31 11.92
CA ASN A 134 14.15 -14.65 12.20
C ASN A 134 14.90 -14.71 13.53
#